data_633daffa85bed95b991adb262169de59
#
_entry.id   633daffa85bed95b991adb262169de59
#
_cell.length_a   1.000
_cell.length_b   1.000
_cell.length_c   1.000
_cell.angle_alpha   90.00
_cell.angle_beta   90.00
_cell.angle_gamma   90.00
#
_symmetry.space_group_name_H-M   'P 1'
#
loop_
_entity.id
_entity.type
_entity.pdbx_description
1 polymer ?
#
loop_
_entity_poly.entity_id
_entity_poly.type
_entity_poly.pdbx_seq_one_letter_code
_entity_poly.pdbx_strand_id
1 'polypeptide(L)'
;MFALFIFAAWLLTTTISHPLLRPKRCPPFNNGTINIAAYQLYPENVDFDEQSCLLYIGSLYNASVVVYDPYKASIVSTIELLNITRTPPFHIGGVAWDPYASNRATKEPADEITILVDAAAAHETAGRDVSGDNYILRWDAAAQKALWSVNLTSVTQGRYGGPQDIEHDEQGNIYVLGTYPGTLLRIPSDGSSVDEWLVPRPSDRNKTIDHAVVGYTGLAAVDGSTLLVADARNHSADGGALYRFDMSAAKGTPITVPISYPRKYSSAVIRPGDAIYLPPKYGSRVLLIAEHDAGVSVLRSRDEKGKKSWHSAEFLGRIPNSPEIAASGGLVTAAVEIAGSVFMIEEWFSDPLVPGTSAGNRTSFPLFDITAQLDALVNPR
;
A
#
# COMPACT_ATOMS: atom_id res chain seq x y z
N MET A 1 -8.55 -30.50 75.88
CA MET A 1 -7.70 -29.44 75.25
C MET A 1 -7.01 -30.08 74.05
N PHE A 2 -7.57 -29.96 72.86
CA PHE A 2 -6.98 -30.46 71.63
C PHE A 2 -6.52 -29.25 70.79
N ALA A 3 -5.21 -29.19 70.56
CA ALA A 3 -4.59 -28.16 69.71
C ALA A 3 -4.62 -28.63 68.26
N LEU A 4 -5.24 -27.81 67.42
CA LEU A 4 -5.34 -28.02 65.94
C LEU A 4 -4.17 -27.31 65.33
N PHE A 5 -3.24 -28.05 64.71
CA PHE A 5 -2.17 -27.48 63.88
C PHE A 5 -2.64 -27.36 62.44
N ILE A 6 -2.77 -26.12 61.95
CA ILE A 6 -3.06 -25.82 60.52
C ILE A 6 -1.73 -25.69 59.79
N PHE A 7 -1.40 -26.63 58.89
CA PHE A 7 -0.31 -26.50 57.94
C PHE A 7 -0.76 -25.68 56.72
N ALA A 8 -0.22 -24.49 56.55
CA ALA A 8 -0.38 -23.72 55.34
C ALA A 8 0.67 -24.18 54.31
N ALA A 9 0.23 -24.85 53.25
CA ALA A 9 1.05 -25.20 52.11
C ALA A 9 1.15 -23.99 51.16
N TRP A 10 2.33 -23.41 51.05
CA TRP A 10 2.63 -22.40 50.05
C TRP A 10 2.88 -23.10 48.69
N LEU A 11 1.97 -22.99 47.75
CA LEU A 11 2.16 -23.35 46.35
C LEU A 11 3.00 -22.26 45.67
N LEU A 12 4.27 -22.53 45.48
CA LEU A 12 5.15 -21.76 44.63
C LEU A 12 4.73 -22.03 43.16
N THR A 13 3.96 -21.14 42.56
CA THR A 13 3.73 -21.13 41.12
C THR A 13 4.98 -20.57 40.46
N THR A 14 5.84 -21.43 39.95
CA THR A 14 6.90 -21.03 39.00
C THR A 14 6.25 -20.63 37.68
N THR A 15 6.14 -19.33 37.44
CA THR A 15 5.84 -18.80 36.10
C THR A 15 7.04 -19.08 35.21
N ILE A 16 6.96 -20.11 34.39
CA ILE A 16 7.90 -20.31 33.28
C ILE A 16 7.64 -19.19 32.30
N SER A 17 8.42 -18.12 32.36
CA SER A 17 8.46 -17.13 31.28
C SER A 17 9.06 -17.80 30.06
N HIS A 18 8.23 -18.14 29.10
CA HIS A 18 8.72 -18.48 27.77
C HIS A 18 9.47 -17.26 27.24
N PRO A 19 10.70 -17.41 26.74
CA PRO A 19 11.35 -16.30 26.05
C PRO A 19 10.46 -15.93 24.87
N LEU A 20 9.96 -14.70 24.86
CA LEU A 20 9.32 -14.11 23.68
C LEU A 20 10.36 -14.24 22.56
N LEU A 21 10.13 -15.14 21.62
CA LEU A 21 10.90 -15.22 20.39
C LEU A 21 10.79 -13.84 19.75
N ARG A 22 11.88 -13.08 19.76
CA ARG A 22 11.93 -11.83 19.00
C ARG A 22 11.64 -12.18 17.55
N PRO A 23 10.78 -11.41 16.86
CA PRO A 23 10.49 -11.67 15.46
C PRO A 23 11.82 -11.75 14.71
N LYS A 24 11.96 -12.75 13.86
CA LYS A 24 13.15 -12.97 13.04
C LYS A 24 13.19 -11.82 12.03
N ARG A 25 14.02 -10.82 12.29
CA ARG A 25 14.24 -9.75 11.31
C ARG A 25 14.96 -10.33 10.10
N CYS A 26 14.49 -9.96 8.93
CA CYS A 26 15.15 -10.33 7.69
C CYS A 26 16.58 -9.81 7.66
N PRO A 27 17.54 -10.57 7.12
CA PRO A 27 18.90 -10.08 6.95
C PRO A 27 18.90 -8.79 6.12
N PRO A 28 19.82 -7.83 6.38
CA PRO A 28 19.95 -6.65 5.54
C PRO A 28 20.09 -7.05 4.06
N PHE A 29 19.32 -6.38 3.21
CA PHE A 29 19.35 -6.62 1.76
C PHE A 29 20.22 -5.54 1.11
N ASN A 30 21.30 -5.91 0.43
CA ASN A 30 22.26 -4.99 -0.19
C ASN A 30 22.66 -5.45 -1.59
N ASN A 31 21.76 -6.13 -2.30
CA ASN A 31 22.10 -6.77 -3.58
C ASN A 31 21.92 -5.85 -4.80
N GLY A 32 21.55 -4.58 -4.60
CA GLY A 32 21.25 -3.63 -5.67
C GLY A 32 19.94 -3.96 -6.40
N THR A 33 19.79 -3.51 -7.64
CA THR A 33 18.58 -3.70 -8.45
C THR A 33 18.21 -5.18 -8.57
N ILE A 34 16.96 -5.49 -8.25
CA ILE A 34 16.37 -6.83 -8.42
C ILE A 34 15.78 -6.90 -9.83
N ASN A 35 16.01 -7.97 -10.55
CA ASN A 35 15.38 -8.20 -11.84
C ASN A 35 14.52 -9.47 -11.78
N ILE A 36 13.20 -9.28 -11.81
CA ILE A 36 12.25 -10.39 -11.71
C ILE A 36 11.95 -10.92 -13.10
N ALA A 37 12.38 -12.15 -13.36
CA ALA A 37 12.08 -12.86 -14.59
C ALA A 37 10.70 -13.54 -14.46
N ALA A 38 9.67 -12.94 -15.04
CA ALA A 38 8.31 -13.47 -15.04
C ALA A 38 7.54 -12.98 -16.26
N TYR A 39 6.91 -13.89 -16.99
CA TYR A 39 6.10 -13.50 -18.16
C TYR A 39 4.81 -12.80 -17.71
N GLN A 40 4.58 -11.61 -18.23
CA GLN A 40 3.38 -10.80 -17.95
C GLN A 40 3.16 -10.48 -16.46
N LEU A 41 4.21 -10.28 -15.67
CA LEU A 41 4.06 -9.90 -14.26
C LEU A 41 3.38 -8.53 -14.11
N TYR A 42 3.89 -7.49 -14.79
CA TYR A 42 3.38 -6.11 -14.70
C TYR A 42 3.09 -5.71 -13.24
N PRO A 43 4.13 -5.41 -12.44
CA PRO A 43 4.00 -5.15 -11.00
C PRO A 43 3.41 -3.77 -10.76
N GLU A 44 2.18 -3.71 -10.25
CA GLU A 44 1.50 -2.46 -9.94
C GLU A 44 1.75 -2.01 -8.51
N ASN A 45 1.57 -2.92 -7.56
CA ASN A 45 1.74 -2.69 -6.14
C ASN A 45 2.55 -3.85 -5.52
N VAL A 46 3.37 -3.53 -4.53
CA VAL A 46 4.30 -4.50 -3.92
C VAL A 46 4.40 -4.23 -2.43
N ASP A 47 4.39 -5.27 -1.61
CA ASP A 47 4.68 -5.15 -0.20
C ASP A 47 5.64 -6.24 0.28
N PHE A 48 6.38 -5.94 1.35
CA PHE A 48 7.40 -6.82 1.91
C PHE A 48 7.03 -7.28 3.32
N ASP A 49 6.85 -8.59 3.47
CA ASP A 49 6.66 -9.20 4.77
C ASP A 49 8.02 -9.38 5.50
N GLU A 50 8.21 -8.60 6.54
CA GLU A 50 9.42 -8.67 7.38
C GLU A 50 9.53 -9.95 8.22
N GLN A 51 8.49 -10.76 8.33
CA GLN A 51 8.50 -12.01 9.09
C GLN A 51 8.95 -13.17 8.22
N SER A 52 8.36 -13.33 7.05
CA SER A 52 8.71 -14.39 6.09
C SER A 52 9.90 -14.01 5.19
N CYS A 53 10.25 -12.73 5.09
CA CYS A 53 11.24 -12.17 4.16
C CYS A 53 10.86 -12.37 2.68
N LEU A 54 9.58 -12.29 2.40
CA LEU A 54 9.04 -12.45 1.05
C LEU A 54 8.40 -11.15 0.55
N LEU A 55 8.45 -10.95 -0.76
CA LEU A 55 7.71 -9.91 -1.47
C LEU A 55 6.40 -10.49 -1.98
N TYR A 56 5.32 -9.74 -1.79
CA TYR A 56 4.03 -9.96 -2.41
C TYR A 56 3.83 -8.92 -3.49
N ILE A 57 3.71 -9.35 -4.74
CA ILE A 57 3.70 -8.49 -5.91
C ILE A 57 2.38 -8.66 -6.63
N GLY A 58 1.60 -7.59 -6.70
CA GLY A 58 0.38 -7.56 -7.50
C GLY A 58 0.71 -7.64 -8.99
N SER A 59 0.28 -8.71 -9.66
CA SER A 59 0.34 -8.82 -11.10
C SER A 59 -0.92 -8.19 -11.68
N LEU A 60 -0.80 -6.95 -12.17
CA LEU A 60 -1.92 -6.10 -12.56
C LEU A 60 -2.90 -6.86 -13.46
N TYR A 61 -2.50 -7.15 -14.68
CA TYR A 61 -3.37 -7.70 -15.72
C TYR A 61 -3.71 -9.18 -15.55
N ASN A 62 -2.89 -9.94 -14.82
CA ASN A 62 -3.18 -11.33 -14.54
C ASN A 62 -4.13 -11.50 -13.36
N ALA A 63 -4.43 -10.45 -12.62
CA ALA A 63 -5.24 -10.48 -11.40
C ALA A 63 -4.81 -11.61 -10.45
N SER A 64 -3.50 -11.67 -10.16
CA SER A 64 -2.86 -12.65 -9.27
C SER A 64 -1.79 -11.98 -8.41
N VAL A 65 -1.32 -12.66 -7.36
CA VAL A 65 -0.21 -12.14 -6.54
C VAL A 65 0.97 -13.09 -6.64
N VAL A 66 2.12 -12.58 -7.09
CA VAL A 66 3.37 -13.34 -7.13
C VAL A 66 4.08 -13.20 -5.79
N VAL A 67 4.46 -14.33 -5.20
CA VAL A 67 5.28 -14.39 -3.97
C VAL A 67 6.73 -14.62 -4.39
N TYR A 68 7.60 -13.67 -4.06
CA TYR A 68 8.99 -13.67 -4.52
C TYR A 68 9.96 -13.65 -3.34
N ASP A 69 10.98 -14.50 -3.39
CA ASP A 69 12.07 -14.50 -2.41
C ASP A 69 13.24 -13.66 -2.96
N PRO A 70 13.47 -12.43 -2.43
CA PRO A 70 14.51 -11.55 -2.94
C PRO A 70 15.91 -12.07 -2.63
N TYR A 71 16.09 -12.88 -1.60
CA TYR A 71 17.38 -13.46 -1.21
C TYR A 71 17.80 -14.63 -2.11
N LYS A 72 16.82 -15.36 -2.65
CA LYS A 72 17.05 -16.46 -3.61
C LYS A 72 16.89 -16.02 -5.06
N ALA A 73 16.42 -14.79 -5.29
CA ALA A 73 16.09 -14.26 -6.61
C ALA A 73 15.13 -15.20 -7.37
N SER A 74 14.07 -15.66 -6.71
CA SER A 74 13.16 -16.64 -7.30
C SER A 74 11.71 -16.45 -6.86
N ILE A 75 10.78 -16.76 -7.78
CA ILE A 75 9.36 -16.87 -7.47
C ILE A 75 9.17 -18.14 -6.63
N VAL A 76 8.53 -17.99 -5.47
CA VAL A 76 8.20 -19.08 -4.54
C VAL A 76 6.86 -19.71 -4.91
N SER A 77 5.86 -18.86 -5.18
CA SER A 77 4.52 -19.28 -5.56
C SER A 77 3.77 -18.12 -6.23
N THR A 78 2.59 -18.44 -6.75
CA THR A 78 1.62 -17.46 -7.22
C THR A 78 0.28 -17.73 -6.56
N ILE A 79 -0.33 -16.71 -5.97
CA ILE A 79 -1.68 -16.77 -5.44
C ILE A 79 -2.63 -16.54 -6.60
N GLU A 80 -3.36 -17.57 -6.97
CA GLU A 80 -4.40 -17.51 -7.99
C GLU A 80 -5.78 -17.44 -7.30
N LEU A 81 -6.59 -16.49 -7.75
CA LEU A 81 -7.93 -16.23 -7.20
C LEU A 81 -8.96 -16.87 -8.13
N LEU A 82 -9.77 -17.76 -7.57
CA LEU A 82 -10.80 -18.51 -8.33
C LEU A 82 -11.78 -17.55 -9.03
N ASN A 83 -12.00 -17.74 -10.32
CA ASN A 83 -12.85 -16.93 -11.21
C ASN A 83 -12.40 -15.45 -11.35
N ILE A 84 -11.21 -15.10 -10.89
CA ILE A 84 -10.62 -13.76 -10.97
C ILE A 84 -9.33 -13.80 -11.78
N THR A 85 -8.37 -14.62 -11.37
CA THR A 85 -7.08 -14.72 -12.07
C THR A 85 -7.25 -15.04 -13.54
N ARG A 86 -6.62 -14.24 -14.41
CA ARG A 86 -6.69 -14.29 -15.88
C ARG A 86 -8.12 -14.21 -16.44
N THR A 87 -9.01 -13.56 -15.69
CA THR A 87 -10.40 -13.37 -16.10
C THR A 87 -10.66 -11.87 -16.30
N PRO A 88 -10.70 -11.37 -17.53
CA PRO A 88 -11.07 -9.96 -17.77
C PRO A 88 -12.47 -9.67 -17.19
N PRO A 89 -12.69 -8.48 -16.64
CA PRO A 89 -11.80 -7.31 -16.65
C PRO A 89 -10.97 -7.15 -15.35
N PHE A 90 -10.72 -8.19 -14.57
CA PHE A 90 -10.12 -8.06 -13.26
C PHE A 90 -8.63 -7.71 -13.31
N HIS A 91 -8.23 -6.78 -12.43
CA HIS A 91 -6.87 -6.39 -12.12
C HIS A 91 -6.58 -6.53 -10.62
N ILE A 92 -5.29 -6.56 -10.23
CA ILE A 92 -4.89 -6.34 -8.84
C ILE A 92 -4.61 -4.86 -8.66
N GLY A 93 -5.44 -4.17 -7.89
CA GLY A 93 -5.26 -2.76 -7.56
C GLY A 93 -4.38 -2.53 -6.33
N GLY A 94 -4.16 -3.55 -5.48
CA GLY A 94 -3.32 -3.41 -4.31
C GLY A 94 -3.03 -4.72 -3.60
N VAL A 95 -1.87 -4.77 -2.95
CA VAL A 95 -1.45 -5.87 -2.06
C VAL A 95 -0.78 -5.25 -0.85
N ALA A 96 -1.20 -5.63 0.35
CA ALA A 96 -0.58 -5.17 1.59
C ALA A 96 -0.44 -6.31 2.60
N TRP A 97 0.73 -6.46 3.17
CA TRP A 97 0.96 -7.25 4.36
C TRP A 97 0.43 -6.50 5.58
N ASP A 98 -0.19 -7.23 6.51
CA ASP A 98 -0.70 -6.64 7.74
C ASP A 98 0.35 -6.69 8.87
N PRO A 99 1.04 -5.59 9.16
CA PRO A 99 2.10 -5.58 10.18
C PRO A 99 1.58 -5.77 11.60
N TYR A 100 0.27 -5.68 11.81
CA TYR A 100 -0.38 -5.78 13.12
C TYR A 100 -1.05 -7.14 13.34
N ALA A 101 -1.12 -8.02 12.35
CA ALA A 101 -1.81 -9.31 12.42
C ALA A 101 -1.31 -10.16 13.61
N SER A 102 0.00 -10.28 13.77
CA SER A 102 0.63 -11.05 14.85
C SER A 102 0.34 -10.52 16.27
N ASN A 103 0.02 -9.22 16.40
CA ASN A 103 -0.28 -8.60 17.70
C ASN A 103 -1.73 -8.83 18.14
N ARG A 104 -2.61 -9.13 17.17
CA ARG A 104 -4.05 -9.35 17.41
C ARG A 104 -4.39 -10.81 17.62
N ALA A 105 -3.64 -11.70 17.02
CA ALA A 105 -3.93 -13.12 17.05
C ALA A 105 -3.59 -13.74 18.41
N THR A 106 -4.49 -14.52 18.90
CA THR A 106 -4.31 -15.44 20.00
C THR A 106 -3.36 -16.57 19.58
N LYS A 107 -2.05 -16.39 19.62
CA LYS A 107 -1.02 -17.44 19.71
C LYS A 107 -0.14 -17.78 18.52
N GLU A 108 -0.48 -17.50 17.25
CA GLU A 108 0.43 -17.80 16.13
C GLU A 108 0.68 -16.54 15.31
N PRO A 109 1.90 -16.35 14.77
CA PRO A 109 2.13 -15.29 13.79
C PRO A 109 1.21 -15.56 12.59
N ALA A 110 0.33 -14.63 12.28
CA ALA A 110 -0.54 -14.77 11.14
C ALA A 110 0.15 -14.13 9.93
N ASP A 111 0.54 -14.93 8.97
CA ASP A 111 0.99 -14.48 7.64
C ASP A 111 -0.23 -14.07 6.82
N GLU A 112 -0.81 -12.93 7.19
CA GLU A 112 -2.00 -12.42 6.52
C GLU A 112 -1.66 -11.29 5.57
N ILE A 113 -2.11 -11.42 4.33
CA ILE A 113 -2.07 -10.36 3.34
C ILE A 113 -3.47 -9.95 2.92
N THR A 114 -3.62 -8.69 2.57
CA THR A 114 -4.83 -8.16 1.98
C THR A 114 -4.61 -7.97 0.48
N ILE A 115 -5.57 -8.40 -0.32
CA ILE A 115 -5.52 -8.33 -1.79
C ILE A 115 -6.73 -7.53 -2.25
N LEU A 116 -6.49 -6.50 -3.04
CA LEU A 116 -7.51 -5.67 -3.66
C LEU A 116 -7.62 -6.02 -5.15
N VAL A 117 -8.83 -6.33 -5.58
CA VAL A 117 -9.16 -6.64 -6.97
C VAL A 117 -10.11 -5.57 -7.49
N ASP A 118 -9.79 -4.98 -8.61
CA ASP A 118 -10.67 -4.03 -9.29
C ASP A 118 -11.14 -4.53 -10.66
N ALA A 119 -12.20 -3.91 -11.16
CA ALA A 119 -12.82 -4.24 -12.44
C ALA A 119 -12.20 -3.50 -13.64
N ALA A 120 -11.05 -2.84 -13.49
CA ALA A 120 -10.33 -2.06 -14.49
C ALA A 120 -11.10 -0.90 -15.12
N ALA A 121 -12.38 -1.02 -15.36
CA ALA A 121 -13.20 -0.04 -16.11
C ALA A 121 -13.02 1.41 -15.66
N ALA A 122 -12.89 1.64 -14.33
CA ALA A 122 -12.71 2.99 -13.80
C ALA A 122 -11.36 3.60 -14.24
N HIS A 123 -10.30 2.81 -14.25
CA HIS A 123 -8.96 3.25 -14.66
C HIS A 123 -8.87 3.39 -16.18
N GLU A 124 -9.36 2.43 -16.96
CA GLU A 124 -9.38 2.45 -18.42
C GLU A 124 -10.18 3.61 -19.00
N THR A 125 -11.20 4.06 -18.29
CA THR A 125 -12.10 5.15 -18.76
C THR A 125 -11.86 6.48 -18.07
N ALA A 126 -10.85 6.60 -17.21
CA ALA A 126 -10.60 7.77 -16.36
C ALA A 126 -11.86 8.17 -15.56
N GLY A 127 -12.48 7.21 -14.92
CA GLY A 127 -13.64 7.37 -14.04
C GLY A 127 -14.97 7.55 -14.77
N ARG A 128 -15.03 7.53 -16.11
CA ARG A 128 -16.32 7.64 -16.83
C ARG A 128 -17.21 6.42 -16.65
N ASP A 129 -16.60 5.26 -16.44
CA ASP A 129 -17.29 4.02 -16.10
C ASP A 129 -16.69 3.46 -14.82
N VAL A 130 -17.47 3.41 -13.74
CA VAL A 130 -17.09 2.86 -12.44
C VAL A 130 -17.86 1.56 -12.15
N SER A 131 -18.40 0.94 -13.17
CA SER A 131 -19.12 -0.33 -13.08
C SER A 131 -18.16 -1.53 -12.95
N GLY A 132 -18.72 -2.69 -12.69
CA GLY A 132 -18.00 -3.93 -12.51
C GLY A 132 -17.80 -4.29 -11.03
N ASP A 133 -17.40 -5.54 -10.81
CA ASP A 133 -17.20 -6.06 -9.48
C ASP A 133 -15.80 -5.76 -8.96
N ASN A 134 -15.73 -5.23 -7.75
CA ASN A 134 -14.48 -4.99 -7.03
C ASN A 134 -14.49 -5.78 -5.73
N TYR A 135 -13.36 -6.40 -5.38
CA TYR A 135 -13.27 -7.25 -4.19
C TYR A 135 -12.09 -6.86 -3.30
N ILE A 136 -12.28 -7.04 -2.00
CA ILE A 136 -11.20 -7.08 -1.01
C ILE A 136 -11.17 -8.47 -0.39
N LEU A 137 -9.98 -9.05 -0.29
CA LEU A 137 -9.78 -10.38 0.27
C LEU A 137 -8.72 -10.33 1.37
N ARG A 138 -8.93 -11.12 2.43
CA ARG A 138 -7.88 -11.46 3.37
C ARG A 138 -7.42 -12.88 3.05
N TRP A 139 -6.12 -13.04 2.89
CA TRP A 139 -5.48 -14.29 2.50
C TRP A 139 -4.51 -14.76 3.57
N ASP A 140 -4.62 -16.01 3.99
CA ASP A 140 -3.66 -16.69 4.85
C ASP A 140 -2.57 -17.28 3.95
N ALA A 141 -1.37 -16.69 3.99
CA ALA A 141 -0.27 -17.12 3.14
C ALA A 141 0.31 -18.48 3.55
N ALA A 142 0.24 -18.83 4.84
CA ALA A 142 0.70 -20.13 5.34
C ALA A 142 -0.27 -21.25 4.95
N ALA A 143 -1.58 -21.04 5.11
CA ALA A 143 -2.61 -22.01 4.75
C ALA A 143 -2.99 -21.99 3.25
N GLN A 144 -2.49 -21.02 2.47
CA GLN A 144 -2.75 -20.83 1.04
C GLN A 144 -4.26 -20.78 0.72
N LYS A 145 -5.01 -19.96 1.47
CA LYS A 145 -6.46 -19.83 1.30
C LYS A 145 -6.97 -18.44 1.67
N ALA A 146 -8.08 -18.04 1.05
CA ALA A 146 -8.81 -16.89 1.49
C ALA A 146 -9.47 -17.16 2.86
N LEU A 147 -9.28 -16.24 3.80
CA LEU A 147 -9.98 -16.24 5.09
C LEU A 147 -11.39 -15.69 4.91
N TRP A 148 -11.51 -14.62 4.14
CA TRP A 148 -12.78 -14.03 3.74
C TRP A 148 -12.59 -13.20 2.45
N SER A 149 -13.70 -12.89 1.79
CA SER A 149 -13.77 -12.00 0.63
C SER A 149 -15.04 -11.16 0.70
N VAL A 150 -14.94 -9.88 0.36
CA VAL A 150 -16.04 -8.93 0.34
C VAL A 150 -16.13 -8.27 -1.03
N ASN A 151 -17.33 -8.27 -1.63
CA ASN A 151 -17.62 -7.51 -2.83
C ASN A 151 -17.90 -6.05 -2.47
N LEU A 152 -16.97 -5.14 -2.80
CA LEU A 152 -17.08 -3.71 -2.54
C LEU A 152 -18.19 -3.06 -3.37
N THR A 153 -18.50 -3.58 -4.55
CA THR A 153 -19.53 -3.06 -5.43
C THR A 153 -20.93 -3.13 -4.82
N SER A 154 -21.14 -4.06 -3.88
CA SER A 154 -22.39 -4.14 -3.09
C SER A 154 -22.66 -2.87 -2.29
N VAL A 155 -21.61 -2.11 -1.92
CA VAL A 155 -21.70 -0.85 -1.18
C VAL A 155 -21.59 0.35 -2.11
N THR A 156 -20.62 0.34 -3.02
CA THR A 156 -20.39 1.47 -3.94
C THR A 156 -21.54 1.64 -4.94
N GLN A 157 -22.14 0.55 -5.37
CA GLN A 157 -23.31 0.49 -6.29
C GLN A 157 -23.08 1.29 -7.58
N GLY A 158 -21.84 1.36 -8.08
CA GLY A 158 -21.48 2.15 -9.27
C GLY A 158 -21.60 3.67 -9.10
N ARG A 159 -21.68 4.18 -7.87
CA ARG A 159 -21.71 5.63 -7.59
C ARG A 159 -20.33 6.25 -7.58
N TYR A 160 -19.30 5.46 -7.32
CA TYR A 160 -17.87 5.78 -7.29
C TYR A 160 -17.08 4.47 -7.38
N GLY A 161 -15.77 4.55 -7.72
CA GLY A 161 -14.99 3.34 -7.93
C GLY A 161 -13.51 3.58 -8.15
N GLY A 162 -12.86 2.63 -8.86
CA GLY A 162 -11.42 2.60 -9.08
C GLY A 162 -10.66 2.37 -7.78
N PRO A 163 -10.94 1.26 -7.04
CA PRO A 163 -10.15 0.94 -5.87
C PRO A 163 -8.71 0.63 -6.30
N GLN A 164 -7.73 1.29 -5.66
CA GLN A 164 -6.35 1.30 -6.13
C GLN A 164 -5.34 0.94 -5.05
N ASP A 165 -5.59 1.26 -3.79
CA ASP A 165 -4.58 1.11 -2.73
C ASP A 165 -5.21 0.75 -1.40
N ILE A 166 -4.44 0.12 -0.49
CA ILE A 166 -4.91 -0.38 0.80
C ILE A 166 -3.89 -0.18 1.92
N GLU A 167 -4.41 0.07 3.12
CA GLU A 167 -3.60 0.18 4.34
C GLU A 167 -4.34 -0.38 5.57
N HIS A 168 -3.58 -0.62 6.64
CA HIS A 168 -4.10 -1.18 7.89
C HIS A 168 -3.92 -0.25 9.08
N ASP A 169 -4.88 -0.23 10.01
CA ASP A 169 -4.66 0.34 11.33
C ASP A 169 -4.21 -0.72 12.37
N GLU A 170 -3.84 -0.27 13.56
CA GLU A 170 -3.40 -1.17 14.65
C GLU A 170 -4.46 -2.22 15.04
N GLN A 171 -5.75 -1.94 14.82
CA GLN A 171 -6.85 -2.86 15.07
C GLN A 171 -7.05 -3.86 13.92
N GLY A 172 -6.35 -3.63 12.79
CA GLY A 172 -6.44 -4.41 11.56
C GLY A 172 -7.63 -4.08 10.69
N ASN A 173 -8.29 -2.97 10.95
CA ASN A 173 -9.23 -2.45 9.97
C ASN A 173 -8.45 -2.11 8.70
N ILE A 174 -9.08 -2.36 7.57
CA ILE A 174 -8.51 -2.13 6.25
C ILE A 174 -9.12 -0.85 5.69
N TYR A 175 -8.27 0.04 5.21
CA TYR A 175 -8.68 1.23 4.48
C TYR A 175 -8.43 1.01 3.01
N VAL A 176 -9.47 1.15 2.19
CA VAL A 176 -9.41 1.01 0.74
C VAL A 176 -9.62 2.37 0.11
N LEU A 177 -8.66 2.78 -0.69
CA LEU A 177 -8.74 4.00 -1.49
C LEU A 177 -9.47 3.71 -2.80
N GLY A 178 -10.43 4.58 -3.16
CA GLY A 178 -11.02 4.62 -4.50
C GLY A 178 -10.68 5.95 -5.17
N THR A 179 -10.13 5.87 -6.38
CA THR A 179 -9.59 7.04 -7.11
C THR A 179 -10.68 7.95 -7.65
N TYR A 180 -11.82 7.41 -8.04
CA TYR A 180 -12.86 8.13 -8.77
C TYR A 180 -14.14 8.31 -7.93
N PRO A 181 -14.31 9.51 -7.29
CA PRO A 181 -13.53 10.76 -7.33
C PRO A 181 -12.65 10.98 -6.07
N GLY A 182 -12.13 10.00 -5.43
CA GLY A 182 -11.40 10.05 -4.18
C GLY A 182 -12.30 9.71 -2.99
N THR A 183 -12.29 8.44 -2.63
CA THR A 183 -13.08 7.85 -1.55
C THR A 183 -12.20 7.01 -0.64
N LEU A 184 -12.65 6.79 0.59
CA LEU A 184 -12.03 5.86 1.52
C LEU A 184 -13.12 4.97 2.12
N LEU A 185 -13.00 3.67 1.91
CA LEU A 185 -13.80 2.67 2.60
C LEU A 185 -13.01 2.13 3.79
N ARG A 186 -13.71 1.73 4.84
CA ARG A 186 -13.11 1.03 5.98
C ARG A 186 -13.81 -0.31 6.19
N ILE A 187 -13.01 -1.36 6.30
CA ILE A 187 -13.46 -2.73 6.49
C ILE A 187 -12.86 -3.26 7.80
N PRO A 188 -13.64 -3.78 8.74
CA PRO A 188 -13.12 -4.46 9.93
C PRO A 188 -12.22 -5.65 9.56
N SER A 189 -11.30 -6.01 10.46
CA SER A 189 -10.33 -7.10 10.25
C SER A 189 -10.97 -8.46 9.93
N ASP A 190 -12.22 -8.66 10.34
CA ASP A 190 -13.01 -9.88 10.08
C ASP A 190 -13.83 -9.84 8.78
N GLY A 191 -13.78 -8.73 8.03
CA GLY A 191 -14.53 -8.57 6.78
C GLY A 191 -16.05 -8.47 6.95
N SER A 192 -16.56 -8.28 8.18
CA SER A 192 -18.00 -8.37 8.49
C SER A 192 -18.86 -7.26 7.89
N SER A 193 -18.26 -6.13 7.51
CA SER A 193 -18.98 -4.98 6.94
C SER A 193 -18.04 -4.10 6.12
N VAL A 194 -18.62 -3.19 5.33
CA VAL A 194 -17.90 -2.12 4.64
C VAL A 194 -18.53 -0.78 5.04
N ASP A 195 -17.72 0.10 5.61
CA ASP A 195 -18.15 1.46 5.98
C ASP A 195 -17.65 2.45 4.92
N GLU A 196 -18.56 3.27 4.39
CA GLU A 196 -18.21 4.46 3.63
C GLU A 196 -17.58 5.50 4.59
N TRP A 197 -16.28 5.33 4.89
CA TRP A 197 -15.59 6.15 5.88
C TRP A 197 -15.42 7.59 5.42
N LEU A 198 -15.09 7.78 4.12
CA LEU A 198 -15.11 9.06 3.42
C LEU A 198 -15.63 8.89 2.01
N VAL A 199 -16.76 9.51 1.69
CA VAL A 199 -17.30 9.59 0.35
C VAL A 199 -17.69 11.05 0.08
N PRO A 200 -17.34 11.63 -1.06
CA PRO A 200 -17.73 12.97 -1.43
C PRO A 200 -19.26 13.12 -1.42
N ARG A 201 -19.73 14.27 -0.95
CA ARG A 201 -21.17 14.56 -0.99
C ARG A 201 -21.61 14.73 -2.44
N PRO A 202 -22.80 14.22 -2.80
CA PRO A 202 -23.41 14.52 -4.10
C PRO A 202 -23.53 16.03 -4.30
N SER A 203 -23.39 16.48 -5.54
CA SER A 203 -23.66 17.88 -5.86
C SER A 203 -25.14 18.22 -5.57
N ASP A 204 -25.41 19.40 -5.01
CA ASP A 204 -26.76 19.83 -4.62
C ASP A 204 -27.79 19.81 -5.76
N ARG A 205 -27.33 19.84 -7.02
CA ARG A 205 -28.18 19.89 -8.21
C ARG A 205 -28.67 18.53 -8.69
N ASN A 206 -27.80 17.50 -8.66
CA ASN A 206 -28.10 16.22 -9.32
C ASN A 206 -28.19 15.02 -8.36
N LYS A 207 -27.84 15.16 -7.09
CA LYS A 207 -27.70 14.07 -6.12
C LYS A 207 -26.76 12.93 -6.59
N THR A 208 -25.91 13.22 -7.57
CA THR A 208 -24.93 12.28 -8.11
C THR A 208 -23.51 12.72 -7.73
N ILE A 209 -22.65 11.75 -7.49
CA ILE A 209 -21.22 11.98 -7.31
C ILE A 209 -20.61 12.12 -8.70
N ASP A 210 -19.81 13.16 -8.92
CA ASP A 210 -19.03 13.29 -10.16
C ASP A 210 -17.79 12.40 -10.04
N HIS A 211 -17.86 11.21 -10.60
CA HIS A 211 -16.79 10.23 -10.58
C HIS A 211 -15.82 10.35 -11.78
N ALA A 212 -16.06 11.25 -12.74
CA ALA A 212 -15.12 11.52 -13.81
C ALA A 212 -13.96 12.45 -13.39
N VAL A 213 -13.70 12.55 -12.11
CA VAL A 213 -12.64 13.37 -11.52
C VAL A 213 -11.65 12.45 -10.81
N VAL A 214 -10.39 12.50 -11.22
CA VAL A 214 -9.32 11.82 -10.48
C VAL A 214 -9.21 12.44 -9.08
N GLY A 215 -9.20 11.60 -8.06
CA GLY A 215 -9.10 12.03 -6.67
C GLY A 215 -7.83 11.51 -5.99
N TYR A 216 -8.01 10.68 -4.97
CA TYR A 216 -6.92 10.07 -4.24
C TYR A 216 -6.22 8.99 -5.06
N THR A 217 -4.90 8.85 -4.88
CA THR A 217 -4.09 7.90 -5.67
C THR A 217 -3.23 6.97 -4.84
N GLY A 218 -2.90 7.32 -3.59
CA GLY A 218 -2.12 6.45 -2.73
C GLY A 218 -2.35 6.78 -1.27
N LEU A 219 -2.16 5.79 -0.40
CA LEU A 219 -2.24 5.95 1.04
C LEU A 219 -1.10 5.24 1.77
N ALA A 220 -0.78 5.76 2.97
CA ALA A 220 0.25 5.17 3.83
C ALA A 220 -0.09 5.41 5.30
N ALA A 221 -0.04 4.37 6.12
CA ALA A 221 -0.35 4.46 7.55
C ALA A 221 0.89 4.82 8.38
N VAL A 222 0.78 5.87 9.16
CA VAL A 222 1.79 6.27 10.15
C VAL A 222 1.50 5.55 11.45
N ASP A 223 2.24 4.49 11.72
CA ASP A 223 2.08 3.66 12.94
C ASP A 223 0.63 3.20 13.20
N GLY A 224 -0.15 2.96 12.14
CA GLY A 224 -1.53 2.49 12.26
C GLY A 224 -2.53 3.44 12.93
N SER A 225 -2.16 4.70 13.12
CA SER A 225 -3.02 5.69 13.80
C SER A 225 -3.37 6.90 12.93
N THR A 226 -2.48 7.28 12.03
CA THR A 226 -2.67 8.40 11.10
C THR A 226 -2.54 7.88 9.67
N LEU A 227 -3.53 8.13 8.84
CA LEU A 227 -3.50 7.79 7.42
C LEU A 227 -3.07 9.03 6.62
N LEU A 228 -2.02 8.90 5.83
CA LEU A 228 -1.64 9.87 4.80
C LEU A 228 -2.29 9.48 3.49
N VAL A 229 -2.75 10.46 2.73
CA VAL A 229 -3.41 10.25 1.44
C VAL A 229 -2.94 11.30 0.45
N ALA A 230 -2.43 10.85 -0.69
CA ALA A 230 -2.10 11.71 -1.81
C ALA A 230 -3.35 12.01 -2.65
N ASP A 231 -3.52 13.26 -3.06
CA ASP A 231 -4.64 13.73 -3.85
C ASP A 231 -4.15 14.33 -5.17
N ALA A 232 -4.56 13.74 -6.27
CA ALA A 232 -4.23 14.19 -7.62
C ALA A 232 -5.21 15.22 -8.20
N ARG A 233 -6.30 15.56 -7.49
CA ARG A 233 -7.33 16.50 -7.99
C ARG A 233 -6.82 17.90 -8.27
N ASN A 234 -5.78 18.31 -7.59
CA ASN A 234 -5.29 19.67 -7.72
C ASN A 234 -4.24 19.78 -8.83
N HIS A 235 -4.70 19.67 -10.07
CA HIS A 235 -3.89 19.92 -11.27
C HIS A 235 -3.60 21.43 -11.49
N SER A 236 -3.87 22.29 -10.48
CA SER A 236 -3.48 23.69 -10.54
C SER A 236 -1.96 23.83 -10.57
N ALA A 237 -1.47 25.02 -10.85
CA ALA A 237 -0.03 25.34 -10.84
C ALA A 237 0.68 24.97 -9.53
N ASP A 238 -0.09 24.69 -8.48
CA ASP A 238 0.40 24.35 -7.13
C ASP A 238 0.59 22.84 -6.89
N GLY A 239 0.20 21.95 -7.83
CA GLY A 239 0.42 20.50 -7.79
C GLY A 239 -0.57 19.70 -6.95
N GLY A 240 -0.20 18.47 -6.64
CA GLY A 240 -0.97 17.57 -5.80
C GLY A 240 -1.02 18.00 -4.33
N ALA A 241 -1.99 17.49 -3.58
CA ALA A 241 -2.13 17.72 -2.16
C ALA A 241 -1.81 16.45 -1.35
N LEU A 242 -1.35 16.64 -0.12
CA LEU A 242 -1.23 15.59 0.87
C LEU A 242 -2.21 15.88 2.01
N TYR A 243 -3.01 14.89 2.36
CA TYR A 243 -3.90 14.94 3.51
C TYR A 243 -3.47 13.94 4.57
N ARG A 244 -3.84 14.23 5.81
CA ARG A 244 -3.79 13.28 6.92
C ARG A 244 -5.17 13.10 7.53
N PHE A 245 -5.41 11.90 8.04
CA PHE A 245 -6.65 11.51 8.68
C PHE A 245 -6.36 10.83 10.01
N ASP A 246 -7.22 10.98 10.99
CA ASP A 246 -7.22 10.20 12.23
C ASP A 246 -7.95 8.88 11.99
N MET A 247 -7.21 7.75 11.98
CA MET A 247 -7.79 6.42 11.72
C MET A 247 -8.73 5.95 12.84
N SER A 248 -8.62 6.51 14.04
CA SER A 248 -9.55 6.22 15.13
C SER A 248 -10.92 6.89 15.00
N ALA A 249 -11.05 7.86 14.09
CA ALA A 249 -12.29 8.60 13.90
C ALA A 249 -13.40 7.73 13.29
N ALA A 250 -14.64 7.99 13.69
CA ALA A 250 -15.81 7.28 13.13
C ALA A 250 -16.00 7.54 11.63
N LYS A 251 -15.59 8.72 11.14
CA LYS A 251 -15.62 9.13 9.74
C LYS A 251 -14.33 9.88 9.38
N GLY A 252 -13.86 9.69 8.17
CA GLY A 252 -12.69 10.37 7.66
C GLY A 252 -12.92 11.88 7.49
N THR A 253 -12.02 12.66 8.08
CA THR A 253 -12.00 14.11 7.90
C THR A 253 -10.62 14.51 7.40
N PRO A 254 -10.48 14.98 6.15
CA PRO A 254 -9.20 15.35 5.59
C PRO A 254 -8.65 16.60 6.26
N ILE A 255 -7.40 16.53 6.69
CA ILE A 255 -6.63 17.68 7.19
C ILE A 255 -5.44 17.86 6.26
N THR A 256 -5.36 19.01 5.58
CA THR A 256 -4.24 19.30 4.68
C THR A 256 -2.91 19.29 5.44
N VAL A 257 -1.90 18.64 4.85
CA VAL A 257 -0.52 18.69 5.29
C VAL A 257 0.20 19.79 4.49
N PRO A 258 0.52 20.95 5.08
CA PRO A 258 1.26 22.00 4.38
C PRO A 258 2.66 21.50 4.02
N ILE A 259 3.06 21.71 2.77
CA ILE A 259 4.39 21.31 2.28
C ILE A 259 5.22 22.54 2.00
N SER A 260 6.41 22.62 2.60
CA SER A 260 7.37 23.67 2.31
C SER A 260 8.38 23.20 1.27
N TYR A 261 8.67 24.07 0.30
CA TYR A 261 9.64 23.82 -0.77
C TYR A 261 10.89 24.68 -0.54
N PRO A 262 12.10 24.09 -0.53
CA PRO A 262 13.34 24.85 -0.56
C PRO A 262 13.42 25.76 -1.80
N ARG A 263 14.05 26.93 -1.69
CA ARG A 263 14.15 27.93 -2.79
C ARG A 263 14.64 27.35 -4.13
N LYS A 264 15.53 26.36 -4.09
CA LYS A 264 16.03 25.67 -5.29
C LYS A 264 14.94 24.87 -6.04
N TYR A 265 13.80 24.63 -5.40
CA TYR A 265 12.66 23.88 -5.95
C TYR A 265 11.39 24.76 -6.06
N SER A 266 11.54 26.08 -6.19
CA SER A 266 10.41 27.03 -6.21
C SER A 266 9.36 26.76 -7.31
N SER A 267 9.68 25.89 -8.27
CA SER A 267 8.77 25.37 -9.29
C SER A 267 8.53 23.86 -9.17
N ALA A 268 9.09 23.20 -8.16
CA ALA A 268 8.93 21.79 -7.95
C ALA A 268 7.65 21.55 -7.16
N VAL A 269 6.64 21.17 -7.86
CA VAL A 269 5.34 20.81 -7.32
C VAL A 269 5.28 19.30 -7.29
N ILE A 270 4.70 18.71 -6.23
CA ILE A 270 4.33 17.30 -6.24
C ILE A 270 3.37 17.11 -7.40
N ARG A 271 3.72 16.21 -8.31
CA ARG A 271 2.87 15.88 -9.46
C ARG A 271 1.78 14.91 -9.00
N PRO A 272 0.69 14.82 -9.75
CA PRO A 272 -0.22 13.71 -9.60
C PRO A 272 0.58 12.41 -9.72
N GLY A 273 0.47 11.58 -8.72
CA GLY A 273 1.24 10.35 -8.60
C GLY A 273 0.34 9.14 -8.49
N ASP A 274 0.96 8.07 -8.11
CA ASP A 274 0.36 6.78 -7.83
C ASP A 274 0.50 6.46 -6.34
N ALA A 275 0.99 5.28 -5.96
CA ALA A 275 1.13 4.91 -4.57
C ALA A 275 2.08 5.84 -3.79
N ILE A 276 1.87 5.91 -2.48
CA ILE A 276 2.78 6.56 -1.54
C ILE A 276 3.29 5.54 -0.53
N TYR A 277 4.50 5.74 -0.01
CA TYR A 277 5.15 4.77 0.85
C TYR A 277 5.96 5.42 1.97
N LEU A 278 5.90 4.85 3.18
CA LEU A 278 6.68 5.28 4.36
C LEU A 278 7.77 4.24 4.66
N PRO A 279 9.01 4.39 4.16
CA PRO A 279 10.06 3.40 4.42
C PRO A 279 10.34 3.25 5.92
N PRO A 280 10.24 2.03 6.49
CA PRO A 280 10.47 1.76 7.92
C PRO A 280 11.82 2.25 8.44
N LYS A 281 12.88 2.19 7.62
CA LYS A 281 14.22 2.67 8.00
C LYS A 281 14.28 4.13 8.46
N TYR A 282 13.31 4.96 8.09
CA TYR A 282 13.23 6.36 8.50
C TYR A 282 12.17 6.61 9.60
N GLY A 283 11.60 5.55 10.17
CA GLY A 283 10.69 5.61 11.31
C GLY A 283 9.44 6.45 11.03
N SER A 284 8.78 6.23 9.90
CA SER A 284 7.55 6.93 9.46
C SER A 284 7.69 8.46 9.31
N ARG A 285 8.92 8.96 9.10
CA ARG A 285 9.20 10.39 8.96
C ARG A 285 9.51 10.83 7.53
N VAL A 286 9.75 9.89 6.65
CA VAL A 286 10.01 10.12 5.22
C VAL A 286 8.89 9.48 4.43
N LEU A 287 8.29 10.21 3.51
CA LEU A 287 7.27 9.73 2.60
C LEU A 287 7.80 9.79 1.17
N LEU A 288 7.61 8.73 0.46
CA LEU A 288 7.87 8.62 -0.96
C LEU A 288 6.54 8.73 -1.72
N ILE A 289 6.52 9.47 -2.82
CA ILE A 289 5.37 9.58 -3.73
C ILE A 289 5.84 9.16 -5.11
N ALA A 290 5.29 8.08 -5.64
CA ALA A 290 5.52 7.65 -7.00
C ALA A 290 4.84 8.63 -7.97
N GLU A 291 5.59 9.21 -8.91
CA GLU A 291 5.10 10.26 -9.81
C GLU A 291 5.31 9.88 -11.29
N HIS A 292 5.00 8.66 -11.64
CA HIS A 292 5.07 8.12 -13.00
C HIS A 292 6.42 8.41 -13.70
N ASP A 293 6.39 9.17 -14.80
CA ASP A 293 7.57 9.53 -15.60
C ASP A 293 8.58 10.39 -14.83
N ALA A 294 8.12 11.10 -13.79
CA ALA A 294 8.97 11.98 -13.01
C ALA A 294 9.87 11.25 -12.00
N GLY A 295 9.51 10.03 -11.61
CA GLY A 295 10.22 9.25 -10.60
C GLY A 295 9.58 9.31 -9.22
N VAL A 296 10.35 9.49 -8.16
CA VAL A 296 9.87 9.47 -6.76
C VAL A 296 10.15 10.79 -6.07
N SER A 297 9.11 11.49 -5.64
CA SER A 297 9.22 12.66 -4.77
C SER A 297 9.42 12.25 -3.31
N VAL A 298 10.32 12.95 -2.61
CA VAL A 298 10.70 12.66 -1.23
C VAL A 298 10.27 13.79 -0.32
N LEU A 299 9.41 13.49 0.63
CA LEU A 299 8.96 14.41 1.67
C LEU A 299 9.50 13.98 3.03
N ARG A 300 9.68 14.94 3.93
CA ARG A 300 9.98 14.67 5.33
C ARG A 300 9.01 15.42 6.25
N SER A 301 8.44 14.71 7.24
CA SER A 301 7.68 15.35 8.31
C SER A 301 8.54 16.36 9.06
N ARG A 302 7.99 17.55 9.32
CA ARG A 302 8.62 18.62 10.13
C ARG A 302 8.24 18.57 11.60
N ASP A 303 7.56 17.53 12.03
CA ASP A 303 7.22 17.31 13.43
C ASP A 303 8.50 17.22 14.28
N GLU A 304 8.39 17.56 15.56
CA GLU A 304 9.44 17.35 16.54
C GLU A 304 9.86 15.85 16.56
N LYS A 305 11.13 15.62 16.87
CA LYS A 305 11.65 14.26 16.96
C LYS A 305 10.80 13.41 17.92
N GLY A 306 10.32 12.28 17.45
CA GLY A 306 9.45 11.36 18.20
C GLY A 306 7.95 11.61 18.05
N LYS A 307 7.53 12.73 17.44
CA LYS A 307 6.15 12.94 17.00
C LYS A 307 5.97 12.47 15.56
N LYS A 308 4.89 11.77 15.29
CA LYS A 308 4.59 11.18 13.97
C LYS A 308 3.21 11.62 13.47
N SER A 309 2.90 12.90 13.64
CA SER A 309 1.54 13.43 13.35
C SER A 309 1.41 14.05 11.96
N TRP A 310 2.51 14.24 11.25
CA TRP A 310 2.52 14.85 9.90
C TRP A 310 1.73 16.16 9.82
N HIS A 311 1.91 17.05 10.81
CA HIS A 311 1.25 18.37 10.81
C HIS A 311 1.72 19.25 9.67
N SER A 312 2.96 19.10 9.25
CA SER A 312 3.53 19.73 8.07
C SER A 312 4.71 18.92 7.54
N ALA A 313 5.04 19.12 6.28
CA ALA A 313 6.15 18.44 5.63
C ALA A 313 7.08 19.43 4.90
N GLU A 314 8.27 18.95 4.56
CA GLU A 314 9.17 19.62 3.63
C GLU A 314 9.50 18.70 2.45
N PHE A 315 9.59 19.28 1.28
CA PHE A 315 10.05 18.60 0.08
C PHE A 315 11.59 18.57 0.08
N LEU A 316 12.17 17.36 0.08
CA LEU A 316 13.62 17.18 0.09
C LEU A 316 14.20 17.17 -1.33
N GLY A 317 13.46 16.62 -2.27
CA GLY A 317 13.89 16.46 -3.65
C GLY A 317 13.11 15.37 -4.38
N ARG A 318 13.55 15.08 -5.59
CA ARG A 318 13.02 14.00 -6.42
C ARG A 318 14.16 13.09 -6.86
N ILE A 319 13.93 11.80 -6.80
CA ILE A 319 14.76 10.77 -7.42
C ILE A 319 14.14 10.52 -8.80
N PRO A 320 14.83 10.87 -9.90
CA PRO A 320 14.25 10.74 -11.23
C PRO A 320 14.08 9.27 -11.61
N ASN A 321 13.08 8.99 -12.46
CA ASN A 321 13.02 7.71 -13.16
C ASN A 321 14.27 7.53 -14.03
N SER A 322 14.71 6.28 -14.24
CA SER A 322 15.88 6.04 -15.10
C SER A 322 15.56 6.41 -16.55
N PRO A 323 16.51 7.05 -17.27
CA PRO A 323 16.29 7.41 -18.67
C PRO A 323 15.95 6.21 -19.56
N GLU A 324 16.54 5.05 -19.29
CA GLU A 324 16.32 3.81 -20.04
C GLU A 324 14.90 3.29 -19.82
N ILE A 325 14.41 3.35 -18.59
CA ILE A 325 13.06 2.90 -18.25
C ILE A 325 12.03 3.85 -18.83
N ALA A 326 12.20 5.15 -18.64
CA ALA A 326 11.32 6.16 -19.22
C ALA A 326 11.25 6.04 -20.76
N ALA A 327 12.39 5.81 -21.42
CA ALA A 327 12.44 5.59 -22.87
C ALA A 327 11.73 4.30 -23.32
N SER A 328 11.63 3.31 -22.45
CA SER A 328 10.87 2.06 -22.70
C SER A 328 9.38 2.16 -22.33
N GLY A 329 8.90 3.32 -21.88
CA GLY A 329 7.51 3.55 -21.47
C GLY A 329 7.20 3.13 -20.03
N GLY A 330 8.24 2.85 -19.21
CA GLY A 330 8.05 2.51 -17.80
C GLY A 330 7.71 3.73 -16.95
N LEU A 331 6.72 3.59 -16.10
CA LEU A 331 6.19 4.61 -15.20
C LEU A 331 6.32 4.11 -13.75
N VAL A 332 6.81 4.97 -12.87
CA VAL A 332 6.95 4.63 -11.44
C VAL A 332 5.57 4.63 -10.79
N THR A 333 5.14 3.48 -10.28
CA THR A 333 3.83 3.29 -9.65
C THR A 333 3.91 3.15 -8.14
N ALA A 334 5.00 2.54 -7.62
CA ALA A 334 5.15 2.30 -6.18
C ALA A 334 6.60 2.37 -5.71
N ALA A 335 6.79 2.23 -4.40
CA ALA A 335 8.08 1.98 -3.77
C ALA A 335 7.92 0.98 -2.62
N VAL A 336 8.99 0.24 -2.31
CA VAL A 336 9.02 -0.73 -1.21
C VAL A 336 10.38 -0.76 -0.53
N GLU A 337 10.43 -1.01 0.77
CA GLU A 337 11.67 -1.30 1.50
C GLU A 337 11.82 -2.81 1.70
N ILE A 338 12.96 -3.36 1.32
CA ILE A 338 13.36 -4.73 1.58
C ILE A 338 14.52 -4.71 2.55
N ALA A 339 14.26 -4.94 3.83
CA ALA A 339 15.25 -5.06 4.90
C ALA A 339 16.35 -3.98 4.86
N GLY A 340 15.96 -2.71 4.73
CA GLY A 340 16.84 -1.55 4.77
C GLY A 340 17.24 -0.96 3.41
N SER A 341 16.98 -1.66 2.31
CA SER A 341 17.13 -1.12 0.95
C SER A 341 15.77 -0.74 0.37
N VAL A 342 15.70 0.40 -0.30
CA VAL A 342 14.47 0.97 -0.87
C VAL A 342 14.51 0.87 -2.38
N PHE A 343 13.41 0.38 -2.94
CA PHE A 343 13.26 0.14 -4.37
C PHE A 343 12.10 0.95 -4.92
N MET A 344 12.22 1.46 -6.14
CA MET A 344 11.08 1.93 -6.92
C MET A 344 10.63 0.84 -7.89
N ILE A 345 9.33 0.82 -8.13
CA ILE A 345 8.61 -0.16 -8.93
C ILE A 345 8.08 0.55 -10.16
N GLU A 346 8.20 -0.08 -11.30
CA GLU A 346 7.72 0.47 -12.57
C GLU A 346 6.71 -0.45 -13.24
N GLU A 347 5.76 0.17 -13.91
CA GLU A 347 4.73 -0.45 -14.71
C GLU A 347 4.77 0.08 -16.16
N TRP A 348 4.37 -0.74 -17.12
CA TRP A 348 4.38 -0.43 -18.57
C TRP A 348 2.97 -0.52 -19.16
N PHE A 349 2.09 0.40 -18.78
CA PHE A 349 0.69 0.47 -19.23
C PHE A 349 0.51 0.56 -20.75
N SER A 350 1.54 1.03 -21.49
CA SER A 350 1.50 1.23 -22.94
C SER A 350 2.07 0.07 -23.75
N ASP A 351 2.49 -1.03 -23.11
CA ASP A 351 2.98 -2.20 -23.85
C ASP A 351 1.87 -2.75 -24.76
N PRO A 352 2.18 -3.09 -26.01
CA PRO A 352 1.20 -3.68 -26.92
C PRO A 352 0.63 -4.98 -26.38
N LEU A 353 -0.69 -5.08 -26.34
CA LEU A 353 -1.37 -6.27 -25.79
C LEU A 353 -1.09 -7.51 -26.63
N VAL A 354 -0.85 -8.62 -25.96
CA VAL A 354 -0.82 -9.95 -26.60
C VAL A 354 -2.27 -10.36 -26.92
N PRO A 355 -2.56 -10.77 -28.15
CA PRO A 355 -3.92 -11.18 -28.54
C PRO A 355 -4.50 -12.24 -27.59
N GLY A 356 -5.70 -11.99 -27.06
CA GLY A 356 -6.39 -12.87 -26.13
C GLY A 356 -5.98 -12.69 -24.65
N THR A 357 -5.15 -11.70 -24.33
CA THR A 357 -4.78 -11.33 -22.94
C THR A 357 -5.05 -9.85 -22.71
N SER A 358 -4.99 -9.43 -21.45
CA SER A 358 -5.04 -8.00 -21.05
C SER A 358 -3.64 -7.39 -20.87
N ALA A 359 -2.57 -8.12 -21.18
CA ALA A 359 -1.18 -7.74 -20.91
C ALA A 359 -0.31 -7.72 -22.18
N GLY A 360 0.81 -7.03 -22.13
CA GLY A 360 1.88 -7.08 -23.11
C GLY A 360 2.69 -8.39 -23.03
N ASN A 361 3.83 -8.46 -23.74
CA ASN A 361 4.68 -9.64 -23.82
C ASN A 361 5.96 -9.55 -22.96
N ARG A 362 6.02 -8.63 -22.01
CA ARG A 362 7.22 -8.40 -21.19
C ARG A 362 7.50 -9.61 -20.28
N THR A 363 8.80 -9.91 -20.11
CA THR A 363 9.26 -11.08 -19.36
C THR A 363 10.21 -10.73 -18.22
N SER A 364 10.54 -9.45 -18.05
CA SER A 364 11.55 -9.00 -17.09
C SER A 364 11.13 -7.64 -16.52
N PHE A 365 11.13 -7.57 -15.19
CA PHE A 365 10.66 -6.40 -14.45
C PHE A 365 11.71 -6.04 -13.39
N PRO A 366 12.45 -4.95 -13.60
CA PRO A 366 13.43 -4.48 -12.63
C PRO A 366 12.73 -3.75 -11.46
N LEU A 367 13.23 -3.96 -10.25
CA LEU A 367 12.99 -3.13 -9.08
C LEU A 367 14.29 -2.35 -8.83
N PHE A 368 14.29 -1.05 -9.04
CA PHE A 368 15.50 -0.23 -8.96
C PHE A 368 15.82 0.17 -7.53
N ASP A 369 17.03 -0.17 -7.07
CA ASP A 369 17.54 0.27 -5.78
C ASP A 369 17.82 1.78 -5.79
N ILE A 370 17.03 2.52 -5.03
CA ILE A 370 17.16 3.99 -4.86
C ILE A 370 17.72 4.38 -3.49
N THR A 371 18.20 3.42 -2.71
CA THR A 371 18.64 3.62 -1.32
C THR A 371 19.65 4.74 -1.19
N ALA A 372 20.70 4.71 -2.01
CA ALA A 372 21.78 5.69 -1.94
C ALA A 372 21.31 7.12 -2.28
N GLN A 373 20.46 7.28 -3.30
CA GLN A 373 19.88 8.56 -3.69
C GLN A 373 18.96 9.09 -2.58
N LEU A 374 18.15 8.21 -2.00
CA LEU A 374 17.23 8.54 -0.91
C LEU A 374 18.00 8.96 0.35
N ASP A 375 19.02 8.19 0.76
CA ASP A 375 19.86 8.53 1.91
C ASP A 375 20.56 9.89 1.73
N ALA A 376 21.00 10.22 0.52
CA ALA A 376 21.62 11.51 0.21
C ALA A 376 20.64 12.68 0.32
N LEU A 377 19.36 12.49 -0.01
CA LEU A 377 18.32 13.51 0.15
C LEU A 377 17.91 13.68 1.61
N VAL A 378 17.78 12.58 2.35
CA VAL A 378 17.33 12.59 3.75
C VAL A 378 18.43 13.09 4.70
N ASN A 379 19.69 12.74 4.45
CA ASN A 379 20.84 13.06 5.28
C ASN A 379 21.92 13.79 4.46
N PRO A 380 21.64 15.01 3.97
CA PRO A 380 22.65 15.76 3.22
C PRO A 380 23.90 16.00 4.09
N ARG A 381 25.07 15.68 3.55
CA ARG A 381 26.37 15.87 4.21
C ARG A 381 26.72 17.33 4.32
#